data_4af7c24383d0bb0108588941372e9f13
#
_entry.id   4af7c24383d0bb0108588941372e9f13
#
_cell.length_a   1.000
_cell.length_b   1.000
_cell.length_c   1.000
_cell.angle_alpha   90.00
_cell.angle_beta   90.00
_cell.angle_gamma   90.00
#
_symmetry.space_group_name_H-M   'P 1'
#
loop_
_entity.id
_entity.type
_entity.pdbx_description
1 polymer ?
#
loop_
_entity_poly.entity_id
_entity_poly.type
_entity_poly.pdbx_seq_one_letter_code
_entity_poly.pdbx_strand_id
1 'polypeptide(L)'
;MNAKMTKLTPFLFAGAAAAAIAAAPIAGAQPAPPPCVNADGTVCSSVGTAGPGGASGAIPGGPGGQAGYGGASGVIPGGPGGEAGPGGASGVIPGGPGGAAGPEGATGGIPGGPSGTAGPGGATGCIPNVGCATIPAG
;
A
#
# COMPACT_ATOMS: atom_id res chain seq x y z
N MET A 1 48.17 21.79 11.63
CA MET A 1 47.62 20.76 12.51
C MET A 1 46.17 20.61 12.15
N ASN A 2 45.84 19.80 11.21
CA ASN A 2 44.41 19.63 10.83
C ASN A 2 44.19 18.42 9.94
N ALA A 3 43.12 17.77 10.15
CA ALA A 3 42.48 16.81 9.24
C ALA A 3 43.01 15.37 9.23
N LYS A 4 42.68 14.60 10.26
CA LYS A 4 42.69 13.13 10.18
C LYS A 4 41.55 12.46 10.95
N MET A 5 40.37 13.08 11.05
CA MET A 5 39.24 12.53 11.79
C MET A 5 37.97 12.25 10.96
N THR A 6 38.03 12.21 9.64
CA THR A 6 36.81 12.08 8.82
C THR A 6 36.63 10.74 8.12
N LYS A 7 37.42 9.73 8.44
CA LYS A 7 37.32 8.43 7.74
C LYS A 7 36.81 7.22 8.56
N LEU A 8 36.45 7.42 9.82
CA LEU A 8 36.01 6.33 10.69
C LEU A 8 34.46 6.24 10.86
N THR A 9 33.74 7.26 10.45
CA THR A 9 32.27 7.31 10.68
C THR A 9 31.43 6.37 9.83
N PRO A 10 31.78 6.01 8.59
CA PRO A 10 30.94 5.11 7.80
C PRO A 10 30.96 3.65 8.25
N PHE A 11 32.02 3.21 8.93
CA PHE A 11 32.09 1.82 9.38
C PHE A 11 31.28 1.51 10.64
N LEU A 12 31.02 2.50 11.48
CA LEU A 12 30.22 2.32 12.69
C LEU A 12 28.71 2.20 12.39
N PHE A 13 28.23 2.86 11.32
CA PHE A 13 26.85 2.75 10.91
C PHE A 13 26.51 1.41 10.21
N ALA A 14 27.46 0.83 9.49
CA ALA A 14 27.25 -0.47 8.85
C ALA A 14 27.18 -1.63 9.87
N GLY A 15 27.90 -1.51 10.98
CA GLY A 15 27.86 -2.52 12.05
C GLY A 15 26.56 -2.51 12.87
N ALA A 16 25.97 -1.34 13.08
CA ALA A 16 24.73 -1.22 13.84
C ALA A 16 23.51 -1.76 13.08
N ALA A 17 23.49 -1.61 11.75
CA ALA A 17 22.41 -2.14 10.93
C ALA A 17 22.42 -3.68 10.85
N ALA A 18 23.59 -4.29 10.81
CA ALA A 18 23.71 -5.75 10.78
C ALA A 18 23.31 -6.40 12.11
N ALA A 19 23.58 -5.76 13.24
CA ALA A 19 23.19 -6.25 14.56
C ALA A 19 21.67 -6.19 14.81
N ALA A 20 20.98 -5.21 14.21
CA ALA A 20 19.54 -5.08 14.33
C ALA A 20 18.77 -6.18 13.56
N ILE A 21 19.33 -6.68 12.46
CA ILE A 21 18.72 -7.77 11.68
C ILE A 21 18.90 -9.12 12.39
N ALA A 22 20.03 -9.32 13.06
CA ALA A 22 20.29 -10.55 13.81
C ALA A 22 19.46 -10.69 15.11
N ALA A 23 18.96 -9.57 15.64
CA ALA A 23 18.12 -9.53 16.83
C ALA A 23 16.61 -9.49 16.53
N ALA A 24 16.20 -9.56 15.25
CA ALA A 24 14.79 -9.71 14.93
C ALA A 24 14.29 -11.03 15.53
N PRO A 25 13.29 -11.00 16.42
CA PRO A 25 12.73 -12.25 16.92
C PRO A 25 12.20 -13.02 15.70
N ILE A 26 12.66 -14.26 15.57
CA ILE A 26 12.03 -15.20 14.65
C ILE A 26 10.56 -15.21 15.06
N ALA A 27 9.69 -14.66 14.24
CA ALA A 27 8.26 -14.80 14.42
C ALA A 27 7.95 -16.29 14.25
N GLY A 28 8.19 -17.05 15.29
CA GLY A 28 7.71 -18.43 15.41
C GLY A 28 6.22 -18.38 15.16
N ALA A 29 5.72 -19.35 14.42
CA ALA A 29 4.29 -19.48 14.16
C ALA A 29 3.55 -19.34 15.49
N GLN A 30 2.96 -18.18 15.72
CA GLN A 30 2.08 -18.01 16.87
C GLN A 30 0.93 -19.00 16.71
N PRO A 31 0.57 -19.72 17.78
CA PRO A 31 -0.65 -20.52 17.75
C PRO A 31 -1.77 -19.65 17.24
N ALA A 32 -2.59 -20.18 16.35
CA ALA A 32 -3.75 -19.45 15.86
C ALA A 32 -4.54 -18.92 17.06
N PRO A 33 -4.89 -17.64 17.09
CA PRO A 33 -5.70 -17.11 18.18
C PRO A 33 -6.98 -17.95 18.27
N PRO A 34 -7.49 -18.18 19.51
CA PRO A 34 -8.71 -18.96 19.67
C PRO A 34 -9.83 -18.35 18.81
N PRO A 35 -10.71 -19.18 18.25
CA PRO A 35 -11.80 -18.69 17.44
C PRO A 35 -12.64 -17.68 18.24
N CYS A 36 -12.95 -16.57 17.60
CA CYS A 36 -13.81 -15.55 18.17
C CYS A 36 -15.19 -16.16 18.50
N VAL A 37 -15.64 -15.99 19.72
CA VAL A 37 -16.99 -16.39 20.14
C VAL A 37 -17.73 -15.18 20.71
N ASN A 38 -18.98 -15.03 20.33
CA ASN A 38 -19.89 -14.03 20.86
C ASN A 38 -20.22 -14.31 22.33
N ALA A 39 -20.78 -13.36 23.03
CA ALA A 39 -21.20 -13.53 24.43
C ALA A 39 -22.26 -14.62 24.64
N ASP A 40 -22.98 -15.00 23.59
CA ASP A 40 -23.97 -16.09 23.56
C ASP A 40 -23.37 -17.47 23.25
N GLY A 41 -22.04 -17.56 23.07
CA GLY A 41 -21.33 -18.79 22.75
C GLY A 41 -21.32 -19.16 21.26
N THR A 42 -21.94 -18.36 20.39
CA THR A 42 -21.90 -18.59 18.93
C THR A 42 -20.55 -18.13 18.38
N VAL A 43 -20.05 -18.83 17.37
CA VAL A 43 -18.83 -18.42 16.65
C VAL A 43 -19.10 -17.09 15.98
N CYS A 44 -18.21 -16.09 16.15
CA CYS A 44 -18.34 -14.84 15.42
C CYS A 44 -18.40 -15.16 13.92
N SER A 45 -19.36 -14.61 13.21
CA SER A 45 -19.38 -14.62 11.74
C SER A 45 -18.04 -14.10 11.27
N SER A 46 -17.26 -14.90 10.57
CA SER A 46 -15.83 -14.78 10.31
C SER A 46 -15.41 -13.34 9.99
N VAL A 47 -14.85 -12.68 10.99
CA VAL A 47 -14.34 -11.31 10.86
C VAL A 47 -13.05 -11.30 10.04
N GLY A 48 -12.45 -12.48 9.85
CA GLY A 48 -11.24 -12.61 9.05
C GLY A 48 -10.50 -13.92 9.27
N THR A 49 -9.52 -14.12 8.44
CA THR A 49 -8.57 -15.23 8.49
C THR A 49 -7.15 -14.70 8.41
N ALA A 50 -6.22 -15.35 9.08
CA ALA A 50 -4.79 -15.04 8.97
C ALA A 50 -4.01 -16.35 8.88
N GLY A 51 -3.01 -16.37 8.03
CA GLY A 51 -2.18 -17.56 7.81
C GLY A 51 -0.90 -17.21 7.06
N PRO A 52 -0.06 -18.22 6.76
CA PRO A 52 1.21 -18.00 6.05
C PRO A 52 1.07 -17.33 4.68
N GLY A 53 -0.10 -17.43 4.04
CA GLY A 53 -0.38 -16.81 2.74
C GLY A 53 -0.89 -15.38 2.83
N GLY A 54 -1.24 -14.93 4.03
CA GLY A 54 -1.79 -13.58 4.22
C GLY A 54 -2.93 -13.53 5.22
N ALA A 55 -3.58 -12.40 5.27
CA ALA A 55 -4.73 -12.15 6.11
C ALA A 55 -5.88 -11.55 5.30
N SER A 56 -7.10 -11.90 5.65
CA SER A 56 -8.30 -11.28 5.09
C SER A 56 -9.33 -11.05 6.18
N GLY A 57 -10.12 -10.01 6.02
CA GLY A 57 -11.20 -9.71 6.96
C GLY A 57 -12.27 -8.87 6.30
N ALA A 58 -13.50 -9.06 6.76
CA ALA A 58 -14.62 -8.25 6.32
C ALA A 58 -15.67 -8.19 7.41
N ILE A 59 -16.26 -7.01 7.56
CA ILE A 59 -17.43 -6.81 8.41
C ILE A 59 -18.67 -6.91 7.51
N PRO A 60 -19.67 -7.77 7.83
CA PRO A 60 -20.89 -7.84 7.05
C PRO A 60 -21.51 -6.47 6.84
N GLY A 61 -21.68 -6.06 5.59
CA GLY A 61 -22.16 -4.71 5.23
C GLY A 61 -21.19 -3.56 5.48
N GLY A 62 -19.96 -3.85 5.92
CA GLY A 62 -18.93 -2.86 6.26
C GLY A 62 -17.62 -3.06 5.50
N PRO A 63 -16.55 -2.47 6.00
CA PRO A 63 -15.23 -2.57 5.39
C PRO A 63 -14.74 -4.01 5.27
N GLY A 64 -14.03 -4.29 4.19
CA GLY A 64 -13.32 -5.53 3.99
C GLY A 64 -11.95 -5.31 3.38
N GLY A 65 -11.06 -6.25 3.59
CA GLY A 65 -9.72 -6.17 3.03
C GLY A 65 -8.95 -7.47 3.09
N GLN A 66 -7.87 -7.51 2.38
CA GLN A 66 -6.95 -8.63 2.39
C GLN A 66 -5.52 -8.13 2.19
N ALA A 67 -4.57 -8.85 2.76
CA ALA A 67 -3.15 -8.58 2.60
C ALA A 67 -2.39 -9.89 2.53
N GLY A 68 -1.41 -9.98 1.66
CA GLY A 68 -0.60 -11.16 1.45
C GLY A 68 0.62 -10.86 0.59
N TYR A 69 1.33 -11.89 0.17
CA TYR A 69 2.55 -11.73 -0.63
C TYR A 69 2.32 -11.03 -1.98
N GLY A 70 1.11 -11.14 -2.54
CA GLY A 70 0.73 -10.48 -3.80
C GLY A 70 0.30 -9.02 -3.63
N GLY A 71 0.20 -8.55 -2.40
CA GLY A 71 -0.23 -7.19 -2.13
C GLY A 71 -1.33 -7.09 -1.08
N ALA A 72 -1.94 -5.94 -1.02
CA ALA A 72 -3.05 -5.64 -0.12
C ALA A 72 -4.20 -4.98 -0.89
N SER A 73 -5.41 -5.28 -0.53
CA SER A 73 -6.60 -4.59 -1.04
C SER A 73 -7.59 -4.33 0.08
N GLY A 74 -8.34 -3.26 -0.07
CA GLY A 74 -9.37 -2.91 0.89
C GLY A 74 -10.49 -2.13 0.23
N VAL A 75 -11.70 -2.33 0.71
CA VAL A 75 -12.89 -1.67 0.19
C VAL A 75 -13.89 -1.40 1.31
N ILE A 76 -14.53 -0.25 1.21
CA ILE A 76 -15.69 0.10 2.02
C ILE A 76 -16.90 0.10 1.09
N PRO A 77 -17.97 -0.66 1.37
CA PRO A 77 -19.17 -0.64 0.53
C PRO A 77 -19.70 0.79 0.34
N GLY A 78 -19.79 1.23 -0.91
CA GLY A 78 -20.19 2.60 -1.25
C GLY A 78 -19.16 3.68 -0.92
N GLY A 79 -17.99 3.30 -0.45
CA GLY A 79 -16.90 4.20 -0.04
C GLY A 79 -15.58 3.95 -0.78
N PRO A 80 -14.49 4.48 -0.26
CA PRO A 80 -13.18 4.31 -0.84
C PRO A 80 -12.75 2.85 -0.96
N GLY A 81 -12.07 2.52 -2.04
CA GLY A 81 -11.42 1.24 -2.25
C GLY A 81 -10.03 1.43 -2.84
N GLY A 82 -9.16 0.47 -2.63
CA GLY A 82 -7.83 0.50 -3.18
C GLY A 82 -7.10 -0.82 -3.07
N GLU A 83 -6.04 -0.90 -3.84
CA GLU A 83 -5.14 -2.05 -3.83
C GLU A 83 -3.70 -1.58 -3.99
N ALA A 84 -2.78 -2.34 -3.43
CA ALA A 84 -1.35 -2.10 -3.55
C ALA A 84 -0.62 -3.44 -3.65
N GLY A 85 0.35 -3.52 -4.52
CA GLY A 85 1.13 -4.73 -4.74
C GLY A 85 2.39 -4.46 -5.55
N PRO A 86 3.12 -5.52 -5.93
CA PRO A 86 4.36 -5.38 -6.67
C PRO A 86 4.22 -4.66 -8.03
N GLY A 87 3.03 -4.69 -8.62
CA GLY A 87 2.71 -3.99 -9.87
C GLY A 87 2.33 -2.53 -9.70
N GLY A 88 2.17 -2.07 -8.47
CA GLY A 88 1.77 -0.71 -8.19
C GLY A 88 0.65 -0.60 -7.17
N ALA A 89 0.05 0.57 -7.11
CA ALA A 89 -1.07 0.86 -6.23
C ALA A 89 -2.20 1.56 -7.00
N SER A 90 -3.42 1.30 -6.66
CA SER A 90 -4.58 2.00 -7.19
C SER A 90 -5.61 2.30 -6.10
N GLY A 91 -6.32 3.35 -6.26
CA GLY A 91 -7.39 3.72 -5.33
C GLY A 91 -8.46 4.55 -6.01
N VAL A 92 -9.68 4.39 -5.53
CA VAL A 92 -10.84 5.09 -6.07
C VAL A 92 -11.84 5.42 -4.96
N ILE A 93 -12.41 6.58 -5.07
CA ILE A 93 -13.57 6.98 -4.27
C ILE A 93 -14.77 7.02 -5.23
N PRO A 94 -15.87 6.30 -4.95
CA PRO A 94 -17.06 6.34 -5.80
C PRO A 94 -17.54 7.77 -6.03
N GLY A 95 -17.64 8.18 -7.30
CA GLY A 95 -18.00 9.55 -7.68
C GLY A 95 -16.94 10.62 -7.36
N GLY A 96 -15.78 10.24 -6.86
CA GLY A 96 -14.70 11.13 -6.47
C GLY A 96 -13.37 10.82 -7.18
N PRO A 97 -12.27 11.33 -6.63
CA PRO A 97 -10.94 11.11 -7.19
C PRO A 97 -10.57 9.63 -7.26
N GLY A 98 -9.86 9.26 -8.31
CA GLY A 98 -9.24 7.97 -8.44
C GLY A 98 -7.87 8.10 -9.07
N GLY A 99 -7.02 7.11 -8.85
CA GLY A 99 -5.69 7.10 -9.42
C GLY A 99 -5.01 5.76 -9.28
N ALA A 100 -3.96 5.60 -10.05
CA ALA A 100 -3.08 4.45 -9.99
C ALA A 100 -1.63 4.90 -10.16
N ALA A 101 -0.71 4.21 -9.53
CA ALA A 101 0.72 4.43 -9.68
C ALA A 101 1.43 3.08 -9.76
N GLY A 102 2.36 2.95 -10.65
CA GLY A 102 3.12 1.72 -10.88
C GLY A 102 4.43 2.00 -11.59
N PRO A 103 5.17 0.94 -11.95
CA PRO A 103 6.48 1.08 -12.60
C PRO A 103 6.44 1.83 -13.94
N GLU A 104 5.31 1.82 -14.62
CA GLU A 104 5.12 2.51 -15.91
C GLU A 104 4.67 3.96 -15.77
N GLY A 105 4.37 4.39 -14.55
CA GLY A 105 3.95 5.75 -14.29
C GLY A 105 2.77 5.85 -13.33
N ALA A 106 2.16 7.02 -13.32
CA ALA A 106 1.01 7.34 -12.47
C ALA A 106 -0.12 7.95 -13.31
N THR A 107 -1.34 7.65 -12.92
CA THR A 107 -2.55 8.24 -13.51
C THR A 107 -3.48 8.71 -12.41
N GLY A 108 -4.19 9.77 -12.62
CA GLY A 108 -5.18 10.23 -11.65
C GLY A 108 -6.20 11.15 -12.30
N GLY A 109 -7.37 11.20 -11.72
CA GLY A 109 -8.43 12.07 -12.21
C GLY A 109 -9.64 12.10 -11.30
N ILE A 110 -10.49 13.06 -11.59
CA ILE A 110 -11.79 13.23 -10.96
C ILE A 110 -12.84 13.06 -12.05
N PRO A 111 -13.89 12.25 -11.85
CA PRO A 111 -14.98 12.11 -12.83
C PRO A 111 -15.55 13.48 -13.23
N GLY A 112 -15.52 13.79 -14.53
CA GLY A 112 -15.96 15.09 -15.05
C GLY A 112 -15.04 16.27 -14.71
N GLY A 113 -13.91 16.03 -14.08
CA GLY A 113 -12.93 17.02 -13.66
C GLY A 113 -11.55 16.83 -14.29
N PRO A 114 -10.53 17.46 -13.72
CA PRO A 114 -9.15 17.32 -14.18
C PRO A 114 -8.66 15.88 -14.10
N SER A 115 -7.83 15.51 -15.07
CA SER A 115 -7.14 14.22 -15.11
C SER A 115 -5.72 14.37 -15.62
N GLY A 116 -4.86 13.43 -15.28
CA GLY A 116 -3.50 13.46 -15.75
C GLY A 116 -2.82 12.10 -15.69
N THR A 117 -1.76 12.00 -16.45
CA THR A 117 -0.86 10.85 -16.46
C THR A 117 0.58 11.34 -16.42
N ALA A 118 1.45 10.61 -15.78
CA ALA A 118 2.88 10.87 -15.78
C ALA A 118 3.63 9.53 -15.84
N GLY A 119 4.64 9.47 -16.66
CA GLY A 119 5.43 8.26 -16.84
C GLY A 119 6.73 8.52 -17.59
N PRO A 120 7.48 7.47 -17.94
CA PRO A 120 8.76 7.60 -18.63
C PRO A 120 8.69 8.33 -19.98
N GLY A 121 7.52 8.33 -20.63
CA GLY A 121 7.28 9.02 -21.89
C GLY A 121 6.89 10.50 -21.75
N GLY A 122 6.79 11.01 -20.53
CA GLY A 122 6.36 12.37 -20.26
C GLY A 122 5.12 12.47 -19.39
N ALA A 123 4.50 13.63 -19.37
CA ALA A 123 3.29 13.88 -18.59
C ALA A 123 2.20 14.52 -19.45
N THR A 124 0.96 14.17 -19.21
CA THR A 124 -0.21 14.76 -19.85
C THR A 124 -1.25 15.14 -18.80
N GLY A 125 -1.75 16.34 -18.86
CA GLY A 125 -2.83 16.80 -18.01
C GLY A 125 -3.97 17.36 -18.85
N CYS A 126 -5.20 17.05 -18.48
CA CYS A 126 -6.42 17.49 -19.15
C CYS A 126 -7.37 18.15 -18.18
N ILE A 127 -7.97 19.24 -18.61
CA ILE A 127 -9.05 19.91 -17.91
C ILE A 127 -10.26 19.93 -18.87
N PRO A 128 -11.40 19.37 -18.47
CA PRO A 128 -12.61 19.36 -19.29
C PRO A 128 -12.97 20.77 -19.76
N ASN A 129 -13.39 20.92 -21.02
CA ASN A 129 -13.75 22.17 -21.67
C ASN A 129 -12.61 23.21 -21.81
N VAL A 130 -11.41 22.92 -21.35
CA VAL A 130 -10.23 23.79 -21.49
C VAL A 130 -9.22 23.19 -22.48
N GLY A 131 -8.91 21.92 -22.31
CA GLY A 131 -7.97 21.21 -23.17
C GLY A 131 -6.96 20.37 -22.39
N CYS A 132 -6.04 19.79 -23.14
CA CYS A 132 -4.95 18.97 -22.60
C CYS A 132 -3.60 19.62 -22.93
N ALA A 133 -2.67 19.51 -21.99
CA ALA A 133 -1.27 19.86 -22.17
C ALA A 133 -0.39 18.63 -22.01
N THR A 134 0.63 18.51 -22.82
CA THR A 134 1.58 17.39 -22.77
C THR A 134 3.00 17.93 -22.64
N ILE A 135 3.76 17.36 -21.72
CA ILE A 135 5.17 17.61 -21.54
C ILE A 135 5.90 16.32 -21.94
N PRO A 136 6.65 16.31 -23.03
CA PRO A 136 7.42 15.12 -23.42
C PRO A 136 8.54 14.85 -22.41
N ALA A 137 8.96 13.60 -22.34
CA ALA A 137 10.21 13.25 -21.65
C ALA A 137 11.39 13.90 -22.37
N GLY A 138 12.31 14.45 -21.63
CA GLY A 138 13.54 15.08 -22.14
C GLY A 138 14.60 14.06 -22.54
#